data_bd0f77f9411d2285d74fa74218061ce4
#
_entry.id   bd0f77f9411d2285d74fa74218061ce4
#
_cell.length_a   1.000
_cell.length_b   1.000
_cell.length_c   1.000
_cell.angle_alpha   90.00
_cell.angle_beta   90.00
_cell.angle_gamma   90.00
#
_symmetry.space_group_name_H-M   'P 1'
#
loop_
_entity.id
_entity.type
_entity.pdbx_description
1 polymer ?
#
loop_
_entity_poly.entity_id
_entity_poly.type
_entity_poly.pdbx_seq_one_letter_code
_entity_poly.pdbx_strand_id
1 'polypeptide(L)'
;MARKSRRFSLKERISSWKSNRRAREKRLAAIRDWNWGAIAKVTAVLCFLVGAGAFLQYAEAYVKTAVPAQEGGLILVDVPDWVQLDLQNRVGQIAGGTRFPLTEETASVLARNLELMPWLHDVNVRVTHDSVLVRAQWRKPVVTINIRETSSKIYVDKDLVVMDYMPMPHLPIVEAKGVSQSIVPLPGQKFDRGELAAAVTLALLLNRVDAAMLEQITSIDVSNFKGFKDAHGPHITLRSKDDVEIIWGAEFGEYAKYLEASDEEKLAKLYTHYKEFGSFGAGGSVKYLNLRNPQDKVPQPIDKYRR
;
A
#
# COMPACT_ATOMS: atom_id res chain seq x y z
N MET A 1 -80.28 -26.43 7.92
CA MET A 1 -79.78 -26.71 6.54
C MET A 1 -79.22 -28.12 6.48
N ALA A 2 -79.92 -29.03 5.85
CA ALA A 2 -79.65 -30.47 5.83
C ALA A 2 -78.58 -30.78 4.71
N ARG A 3 -77.47 -31.36 5.09
CA ARG A 3 -76.43 -31.83 4.17
C ARG A 3 -76.86 -33.17 3.55
N LYS A 4 -77.30 -33.13 2.28
CA LYS A 4 -77.56 -34.34 1.48
C LYS A 4 -76.27 -35.17 1.24
N SER A 5 -76.14 -36.29 1.93
CA SER A 5 -75.10 -37.28 1.64
C SER A 5 -75.42 -38.01 0.33
N ARG A 6 -74.63 -37.76 -0.71
CA ARG A 6 -74.75 -38.54 -1.95
C ARG A 6 -74.22 -39.98 -1.68
N ARG A 7 -75.16 -40.90 -1.56
CA ARG A 7 -74.83 -42.32 -1.56
C ARG A 7 -74.41 -42.74 -3.00
N PHE A 8 -73.17 -42.96 -3.18
CA PHE A 8 -72.67 -43.53 -4.44
C PHE A 8 -73.25 -44.90 -4.64
N SER A 9 -73.81 -45.18 -5.85
CA SER A 9 -74.34 -46.47 -6.19
C SER A 9 -73.27 -47.55 -6.26
N LEU A 10 -73.62 -48.77 -5.88
CA LEU A 10 -72.68 -49.92 -5.95
C LEU A 10 -72.06 -50.08 -7.33
N LYS A 11 -72.74 -49.75 -8.42
CA LYS A 11 -72.24 -49.75 -9.81
C LYS A 11 -71.13 -48.76 -10.04
N GLU A 12 -71.20 -47.55 -9.46
CA GLU A 12 -70.08 -46.53 -9.57
C GLU A 12 -68.87 -46.92 -8.77
N ARG A 13 -69.01 -47.54 -7.62
CA ARG A 13 -67.87 -48.08 -6.84
C ARG A 13 -67.19 -49.22 -7.56
N ILE A 14 -67.88 -50.12 -8.24
CA ILE A 14 -67.32 -51.23 -8.99
C ILE A 14 -66.62 -50.71 -10.26
N SER A 15 -67.19 -49.69 -10.93
CA SER A 15 -66.57 -49.10 -12.13
C SER A 15 -65.27 -48.35 -11.80
N SER A 16 -65.26 -47.58 -10.70
CA SER A 16 -64.06 -46.87 -10.25
C SER A 16 -62.97 -47.82 -9.78
N TRP A 17 -63.36 -48.98 -9.17
CA TRP A 17 -62.40 -50.00 -8.76
C TRP A 17 -61.79 -50.72 -9.98
N LYS A 18 -62.59 -51.03 -11.02
CA LYS A 18 -62.15 -51.60 -12.27
C LYS A 18 -61.25 -50.66 -13.08
N SER A 19 -61.54 -49.34 -13.08
CA SER A 19 -60.73 -48.33 -13.75
C SER A 19 -59.36 -48.15 -13.05
N ASN A 20 -59.37 -48.14 -11.73
CA ASN A 20 -58.13 -48.06 -10.96
C ASN A 20 -57.23 -49.30 -11.11
N ARG A 21 -57.87 -50.51 -11.22
CA ARG A 21 -57.16 -51.77 -11.45
C ARG A 21 -56.51 -51.78 -12.83
N ARG A 22 -57.22 -51.35 -13.88
CA ARG A 22 -56.66 -51.22 -15.23
C ARG A 22 -55.56 -50.16 -15.34
N ALA A 23 -55.69 -49.05 -14.64
CA ALA A 23 -54.65 -48.02 -14.57
C ALA A 23 -53.38 -48.54 -13.87
N ARG A 24 -53.57 -49.36 -12.82
CA ARG A 24 -52.45 -49.97 -12.07
C ARG A 24 -51.75 -51.08 -12.92
N GLU A 25 -52.52 -51.88 -13.66
CA GLU A 25 -52.01 -52.89 -14.57
C GLU A 25 -51.24 -52.25 -15.74
N LYS A 26 -51.74 -51.15 -16.32
CA LYS A 26 -51.00 -50.38 -17.35
C LYS A 26 -49.68 -49.77 -16.82
N ARG A 27 -49.69 -49.24 -15.58
CA ARG A 27 -48.47 -48.77 -14.96
C ARG A 27 -47.46 -49.88 -14.69
N LEU A 28 -47.92 -51.04 -14.24
CA LEU A 28 -47.05 -52.20 -14.00
C LEU A 28 -46.52 -52.79 -15.31
N ALA A 29 -47.32 -52.81 -16.40
CA ALA A 29 -46.85 -53.20 -17.70
C ALA A 29 -45.77 -52.23 -18.25
N ALA A 30 -46.01 -50.92 -18.14
CA ALA A 30 -45.05 -49.91 -18.55
C ALA A 30 -43.71 -49.97 -17.75
N ILE A 31 -43.78 -50.39 -16.47
CA ILE A 31 -42.57 -50.60 -15.65
C ILE A 31 -41.86 -51.89 -16.05
N ARG A 32 -42.58 -52.94 -16.51
CA ARG A 32 -42.00 -54.21 -16.98
C ARG A 32 -41.28 -54.07 -18.31
N ASP A 33 -41.78 -53.17 -19.19
CA ASP A 33 -41.18 -52.91 -20.52
C ASP A 33 -40.03 -51.92 -20.47
N TRP A 34 -39.69 -51.42 -19.30
CA TRP A 34 -38.54 -50.53 -19.10
C TRP A 34 -37.24 -51.34 -19.25
N ASN A 35 -36.33 -50.77 -20.00
CA ASN A 35 -35.01 -51.40 -20.22
C ASN A 35 -34.16 -51.33 -18.95
N TRP A 36 -34.48 -52.20 -17.98
CA TRP A 36 -33.83 -52.26 -16.67
C TRP A 36 -32.31 -52.40 -16.78
N GLY A 37 -31.80 -53.00 -17.84
CA GLY A 37 -30.37 -53.10 -18.11
C GLY A 37 -29.71 -51.75 -18.42
N ALA A 38 -30.42 -50.88 -19.13
CA ALA A 38 -29.94 -49.51 -19.40
C ALA A 38 -29.98 -48.63 -18.14
N ILE A 39 -31.08 -48.74 -17.38
CA ILE A 39 -31.21 -47.99 -16.12
C ILE A 39 -30.15 -48.41 -15.11
N ALA A 40 -29.93 -49.71 -14.94
CA ALA A 40 -28.88 -50.24 -14.06
C ALA A 40 -27.50 -49.73 -14.44
N LYS A 41 -27.18 -49.66 -15.73
CA LYS A 41 -25.89 -49.10 -16.22
C LYS A 41 -25.75 -47.63 -15.91
N VAL A 42 -26.80 -46.81 -16.18
CA VAL A 42 -26.79 -45.38 -15.88
C VAL A 42 -26.67 -45.13 -14.37
N THR A 43 -27.44 -45.87 -13.55
CA THR A 43 -27.36 -45.77 -12.09
C THR A 43 -26.00 -46.17 -11.58
N ALA A 44 -25.38 -47.24 -12.12
CA ALA A 44 -24.03 -47.66 -11.74
C ALA A 44 -22.98 -46.57 -12.05
N VAL A 45 -23.06 -45.94 -13.24
CA VAL A 45 -22.18 -44.83 -13.61
C VAL A 45 -22.38 -43.64 -12.68
N LEU A 46 -23.62 -43.30 -12.35
CA LEU A 46 -23.95 -42.18 -11.46
C LEU A 46 -23.43 -42.43 -10.03
N CYS A 47 -23.62 -43.64 -9.51
CA CYS A 47 -23.06 -44.06 -8.23
C CYS A 47 -21.54 -44.02 -8.20
N PHE A 48 -20.90 -44.44 -9.32
CA PHE A 48 -19.44 -44.37 -9.45
C PHE A 48 -18.94 -42.91 -9.42
N LEU A 49 -19.60 -42.02 -10.17
CA LEU A 49 -19.23 -40.58 -10.19
C LEU A 49 -19.41 -39.92 -8.82
N VAL A 50 -20.54 -40.19 -8.14
CA VAL A 50 -20.80 -39.69 -6.79
C VAL A 50 -19.79 -40.28 -5.80
N GLY A 51 -19.51 -41.57 -5.88
CA GLY A 51 -18.51 -42.25 -5.04
C GLY A 51 -17.10 -41.73 -5.26
N ALA A 52 -16.71 -41.50 -6.52
CA ALA A 52 -15.42 -40.91 -6.85
C ALA A 52 -15.30 -39.46 -6.33
N GLY A 53 -16.37 -38.65 -6.47
CA GLY A 53 -16.41 -37.31 -5.93
C GLY A 53 -16.29 -37.26 -4.39
N ALA A 54 -17.04 -38.14 -3.71
CA ALA A 54 -16.96 -38.27 -2.24
C ALA A 54 -15.59 -38.78 -1.78
N PHE A 55 -15.01 -39.75 -2.54
CA PHE A 55 -13.65 -40.23 -2.24
C PHE A 55 -12.59 -39.13 -2.39
N LEU A 56 -12.67 -38.31 -3.43
CA LEU A 56 -11.74 -37.21 -3.62
C LEU A 56 -11.84 -36.21 -2.49
N GLN A 57 -13.06 -35.82 -2.06
CA GLN A 57 -13.27 -34.94 -0.92
C GLN A 57 -12.74 -35.54 0.37
N TYR A 58 -12.99 -36.83 0.61
CA TYR A 58 -12.48 -37.53 1.78
C TYR A 58 -10.96 -37.62 1.76
N ALA A 59 -10.36 -37.95 0.61
CA ALA A 59 -8.91 -38.01 0.45
C ALA A 59 -8.26 -36.66 0.69
N GLU A 60 -8.84 -35.57 0.17
CA GLU A 60 -8.38 -34.21 0.41
C GLU A 60 -8.46 -33.84 1.90
N ALA A 61 -9.58 -34.12 2.55
CA ALA A 61 -9.75 -33.90 4.00
C ALA A 61 -8.76 -34.73 4.82
N TYR A 62 -8.55 -35.99 4.44
CA TYR A 62 -7.60 -36.88 5.10
C TYR A 62 -6.15 -36.39 4.98
N VAL A 63 -5.74 -35.95 3.76
CA VAL A 63 -4.38 -35.40 3.56
C VAL A 63 -4.18 -34.15 4.38
N LYS A 64 -5.18 -33.25 4.44
CA LYS A 64 -5.12 -32.03 5.26
C LYS A 64 -4.98 -32.31 6.76
N THR A 65 -5.53 -33.43 7.26
CA THR A 65 -5.52 -33.76 8.69
C THR A 65 -4.38 -34.72 9.08
N ALA A 66 -3.97 -35.61 8.18
CA ALA A 66 -2.97 -36.64 8.46
C ALA A 66 -1.53 -36.19 8.25
N VAL A 67 -1.30 -35.19 7.37
CA VAL A 67 0.03 -34.62 7.18
C VAL A 67 0.13 -33.39 8.09
N PRO A 68 0.97 -33.41 9.15
CA PRO A 68 1.21 -32.23 9.94
C PRO A 68 1.72 -31.12 9.02
N ALA A 69 1.10 -29.95 9.11
CA ALA A 69 1.51 -28.81 8.29
C ALA A 69 3.01 -28.58 8.53
N GLN A 70 3.81 -28.79 7.49
CA GLN A 70 5.24 -28.53 7.55
C GLN A 70 5.41 -27.02 7.79
N GLU A 71 6.24 -26.65 8.77
CA GLU A 71 6.53 -25.25 9.07
C GLU A 71 7.75 -24.78 8.29
N GLY A 72 7.65 -23.60 7.69
CA GLY A 72 8.76 -22.94 7.01
C GLY A 72 9.06 -21.56 7.57
N GLY A 73 10.29 -21.12 7.34
CA GLY A 73 10.75 -19.78 7.68
C GLY A 73 10.19 -18.71 6.71
N LEU A 74 9.97 -17.50 7.25
CA LEU A 74 9.66 -16.33 6.43
C LEU A 74 10.94 -15.76 5.83
N ILE A 75 10.98 -15.58 4.52
CA ILE A 75 12.10 -15.04 3.77
C ILE A 75 11.61 -13.82 2.97
N LEU A 76 12.21 -12.67 3.23
CA LEU A 76 12.00 -11.46 2.45
C LEU A 76 12.87 -11.50 1.19
N VAL A 77 12.26 -11.28 0.04
CA VAL A 77 12.92 -11.31 -1.26
C VAL A 77 13.01 -9.90 -1.83
N ASP A 78 14.12 -9.60 -2.53
CA ASP A 78 14.36 -8.30 -3.18
C ASP A 78 14.30 -7.11 -2.19
N VAL A 79 14.88 -7.28 -1.00
CA VAL A 79 14.98 -6.22 0.02
C VAL A 79 16.00 -5.18 -0.43
N PRO A 80 15.64 -3.89 -0.55
CA PRO A 80 16.59 -2.83 -0.89
C PRO A 80 17.67 -2.63 0.19
N ASP A 81 18.89 -2.24 -0.21
CA ASP A 81 20.02 -2.05 0.71
C ASP A 81 19.79 -1.01 1.82
N TRP A 82 18.90 -0.05 1.58
CA TRP A 82 18.55 0.97 2.58
C TRP A 82 17.63 0.46 3.69
N VAL A 83 17.02 -0.72 3.52
CA VAL A 83 16.09 -1.32 4.52
C VAL A 83 16.89 -1.96 5.63
N GLN A 84 16.87 -1.34 6.81
CA GLN A 84 17.57 -1.84 8.00
C GLN A 84 16.93 -3.10 8.57
N LEU A 85 17.71 -3.85 9.33
CA LEU A 85 17.29 -5.08 9.98
C LEU A 85 16.07 -4.87 10.89
N ASP A 86 15.99 -3.72 11.57
CA ASP A 86 14.87 -3.38 12.47
C ASP A 86 13.54 -3.32 11.70
N LEU A 87 13.55 -2.75 10.48
CA LEU A 87 12.38 -2.70 9.63
C LEU A 87 12.01 -4.10 9.10
N GLN A 88 13.01 -4.92 8.76
CA GLN A 88 12.78 -6.32 8.36
C GLN A 88 12.20 -7.14 9.53
N ASN A 89 12.71 -6.98 10.74
CA ASN A 89 12.19 -7.63 11.95
C ASN A 89 10.74 -7.21 12.22
N ARG A 90 10.40 -5.96 11.97
CA ARG A 90 9.04 -5.46 12.11
C ARG A 90 8.07 -6.12 11.11
N VAL A 91 8.51 -6.42 9.89
CA VAL A 91 7.71 -7.23 8.95
C VAL A 91 7.40 -8.59 9.55
N GLY A 92 8.38 -9.27 10.15
CA GLY A 92 8.18 -10.54 10.84
C GLY A 92 7.19 -10.43 12.00
N GLN A 93 7.25 -9.35 12.80
CA GLN A 93 6.30 -9.11 13.89
C GLN A 93 4.87 -8.92 13.39
N ILE A 94 4.66 -8.11 12.33
CA ILE A 94 3.34 -7.87 11.73
C ILE A 94 2.81 -9.14 11.05
N ALA A 95 3.70 -9.94 10.45
CA ALA A 95 3.37 -11.25 9.91
C ALA A 95 2.85 -12.23 11.00
N GLY A 96 3.18 -11.99 12.27
CA GLY A 96 2.80 -12.85 13.39
C GLY A 96 3.87 -13.85 13.82
N GLY A 97 5.12 -13.70 13.32
CA GLY A 97 6.25 -14.56 13.67
C GLY A 97 7.23 -14.75 12.51
N THR A 98 8.13 -15.71 12.69
CA THR A 98 9.16 -16.06 11.71
C THR A 98 8.99 -17.45 11.11
N ARG A 99 8.06 -18.26 11.66
CA ARG A 99 7.72 -19.59 11.16
C ARG A 99 6.22 -19.72 10.96
N PHE A 100 5.83 -20.36 9.87
CA PHE A 100 4.45 -20.47 9.44
C PHE A 100 4.17 -21.83 8.84
N PRO A 101 2.93 -22.34 8.98
CA PRO A 101 2.49 -23.53 8.27
C PRO A 101 2.58 -23.29 6.75
N LEU A 102 3.12 -24.27 6.02
CA LEU A 102 3.28 -24.16 4.56
C LEU A 102 1.97 -24.51 3.86
N THR A 103 0.97 -23.63 3.99
CA THR A 103 -0.36 -23.77 3.38
C THR A 103 -0.69 -22.55 2.52
N GLU A 104 -1.57 -22.73 1.55
CA GLU A 104 -2.06 -21.62 0.70
C GLU A 104 -2.84 -20.60 1.51
N GLU A 105 -3.55 -21.03 2.55
CA GLU A 105 -4.26 -20.15 3.48
C GLU A 105 -3.29 -19.20 4.19
N THR A 106 -2.13 -19.71 4.62
CA THR A 106 -1.06 -18.90 5.22
C THR A 106 -0.61 -17.79 4.27
N ALA A 107 -0.44 -18.06 2.97
CA ALA A 107 -0.05 -17.05 1.99
C ALA A 107 -1.06 -15.90 1.93
N SER A 108 -2.35 -16.21 1.87
CA SER A 108 -3.41 -15.20 1.78
C SER A 108 -3.56 -14.39 3.06
N VAL A 109 -3.42 -15.00 4.23
CA VAL A 109 -3.47 -14.30 5.54
C VAL A 109 -2.27 -13.36 5.68
N LEU A 110 -1.06 -13.84 5.37
CA LEU A 110 0.16 -13.04 5.45
C LEU A 110 0.13 -11.87 4.46
N ALA A 111 -0.29 -12.09 3.21
CA ALA A 111 -0.41 -11.01 2.23
C ALA A 111 -1.32 -9.90 2.76
N ARG A 112 -2.50 -10.25 3.27
CA ARG A 112 -3.45 -9.29 3.85
C ARG A 112 -2.88 -8.53 5.05
N ASN A 113 -2.18 -9.22 5.96
CA ASN A 113 -1.59 -8.57 7.13
C ASN A 113 -0.46 -7.61 6.73
N LEU A 114 0.38 -8.01 5.78
CA LEU A 114 1.50 -7.20 5.32
C LEU A 114 1.08 -6.03 4.43
N GLU A 115 -0.03 -6.13 3.69
CA GLU A 115 -0.61 -5.00 2.96
C GLU A 115 -1.07 -3.84 3.87
N LEU A 116 -1.37 -4.14 5.15
CA LEU A 116 -1.69 -3.11 6.14
C LEU A 116 -0.45 -2.36 6.65
N MET A 117 0.75 -2.84 6.34
CA MET A 117 1.99 -2.19 6.75
C MET A 117 2.29 -0.98 5.86
N PRO A 118 2.35 0.26 6.40
CA PRO A 118 2.55 1.47 5.61
C PRO A 118 3.84 1.49 4.78
N TRP A 119 4.82 0.68 5.16
CA TRP A 119 6.13 0.58 4.52
C TRP A 119 6.17 -0.31 3.28
N LEU A 120 5.11 -1.10 3.08
CA LEU A 120 5.03 -2.06 1.99
C LEU A 120 3.86 -1.72 1.06
N HIS A 121 4.01 -2.07 -0.21
CA HIS A 121 2.92 -2.12 -1.18
C HIS A 121 3.20 -3.21 -2.21
N ASP A 122 2.17 -3.61 -2.96
CA ASP A 122 2.25 -4.69 -3.94
C ASP A 122 2.83 -5.99 -3.33
N VAL A 123 2.28 -6.36 -2.16
CA VAL A 123 2.74 -7.53 -1.41
C VAL A 123 2.33 -8.81 -2.12
N ASN A 124 3.30 -9.65 -2.41
CA ASN A 124 3.11 -10.98 -2.97
C ASN A 124 3.73 -12.02 -2.04
N VAL A 125 2.92 -12.94 -1.55
CA VAL A 125 3.37 -14.03 -0.67
C VAL A 125 3.24 -15.34 -1.39
N ARG A 126 4.32 -16.11 -1.43
CA ARG A 126 4.38 -17.41 -2.06
C ARG A 126 4.90 -18.45 -1.06
N VAL A 127 4.13 -19.49 -0.85
CA VAL A 127 4.56 -20.65 -0.06
C VAL A 127 5.27 -21.66 -0.96
N THR A 128 6.44 -22.08 -0.52
CA THR A 128 7.21 -23.17 -1.14
C THR A 128 7.15 -24.41 -0.24
N HIS A 129 7.87 -25.47 -0.56
CA HIS A 129 7.85 -26.69 0.24
C HIS A 129 8.62 -26.54 1.58
N ASP A 130 9.45 -25.51 1.75
CA ASP A 130 10.34 -25.31 2.90
C ASP A 130 10.28 -23.90 3.50
N SER A 131 9.67 -22.94 2.81
CA SER A 131 9.71 -21.54 3.20
C SER A 131 8.50 -20.74 2.70
N VAL A 132 8.27 -19.60 3.32
CA VAL A 132 7.31 -18.58 2.90
C VAL A 132 8.08 -17.39 2.34
N LEU A 133 8.00 -17.18 1.03
CA LEU A 133 8.65 -16.09 0.34
C LEU A 133 7.73 -14.88 0.30
N VAL A 134 8.20 -13.74 0.79
CA VAL A 134 7.50 -12.46 0.74
C VAL A 134 8.26 -11.52 -0.17
N ARG A 135 7.63 -11.12 -1.25
CA ARG A 135 8.10 -10.07 -2.15
C ARG A 135 7.17 -8.87 -2.05
N ALA A 136 7.71 -7.69 -1.81
CA ALA A 136 6.95 -6.46 -1.75
C ALA A 136 7.77 -5.29 -2.28
N GLN A 137 7.10 -4.22 -2.70
CA GLN A 137 7.76 -2.97 -2.96
C GLN A 137 7.85 -2.17 -1.65
N TRP A 138 9.04 -1.64 -1.36
CA TRP A 138 9.32 -0.88 -0.15
C TRP A 138 9.13 0.62 -0.39
N ARG A 139 8.35 1.27 0.47
CA ARG A 139 8.20 2.73 0.46
C ARG A 139 9.40 3.37 1.12
N LYS A 140 10.11 4.19 0.35
CA LYS A 140 11.26 4.96 0.86
C LYS A 140 10.79 6.31 1.35
N PRO A 141 11.06 6.70 2.61
CA PRO A 141 10.73 8.02 3.12
C PRO A 141 11.52 9.11 2.39
N VAL A 142 10.85 10.22 2.09
CA VAL A 142 11.43 11.39 1.43
C VAL A 142 11.50 12.57 2.40
N VAL A 143 10.41 12.82 3.12
CA VAL A 143 10.36 13.89 4.12
C VAL A 143 9.80 13.38 5.44
N THR A 144 10.13 14.09 6.52
CA THR A 144 9.53 13.90 7.83
C THR A 144 8.68 15.11 8.20
N ILE A 145 7.60 14.89 8.93
CA ILE A 145 6.73 15.94 9.46
C ILE A 145 6.65 15.75 10.97
N ASN A 146 6.90 16.82 11.72
CA ASN A 146 6.67 16.85 13.17
C ASN A 146 5.20 17.22 13.44
N ILE A 147 4.47 16.32 14.09
CA ILE A 147 3.07 16.54 14.47
C ILE A 147 3.03 17.35 15.76
N ARG A 148 2.43 18.55 15.70
CA ARG A 148 2.43 19.50 16.80
C ARG A 148 1.68 19.01 18.02
N GLU A 149 0.54 18.33 17.81
CA GLU A 149 -0.34 17.89 18.90
C GLU A 149 0.26 16.77 19.74
N THR A 150 0.98 15.84 19.10
CA THR A 150 1.51 14.66 19.78
C THR A 150 3.02 14.68 19.96
N SER A 151 3.71 15.69 19.44
CA SER A 151 5.17 15.76 19.36
C SER A 151 5.80 14.52 18.70
N SER A 152 4.98 13.78 17.95
CA SER A 152 5.42 12.60 17.20
C SER A 152 5.88 13.01 15.80
N LYS A 153 6.65 12.13 15.19
CA LYS A 153 7.10 12.29 13.80
C LYS A 153 6.40 11.28 12.91
N ILE A 154 6.15 11.67 11.68
CA ILE A 154 5.72 10.76 10.62
C ILE A 154 6.65 10.92 9.42
N TYR A 155 6.74 9.88 8.62
CA TYR A 155 7.38 9.95 7.31
C TYR A 155 6.34 10.07 6.19
N VAL A 156 6.79 10.62 5.07
CA VAL A 156 5.99 10.66 3.84
C VAL A 156 6.90 10.26 2.68
N ASP A 157 6.38 9.38 1.82
CA ASP A 157 7.06 8.90 0.62
C ASP A 157 6.84 9.82 -0.60
N LYS A 158 7.36 9.40 -1.75
CA LYS A 158 7.20 10.12 -3.04
C LYS A 158 5.74 10.22 -3.52
N ASP A 159 4.87 9.31 -3.09
CA ASP A 159 3.46 9.24 -3.47
C ASP A 159 2.55 9.93 -2.44
N LEU A 160 3.16 10.65 -1.48
CA LEU A 160 2.51 11.33 -0.35
C LEU A 160 1.84 10.37 0.64
N VAL A 161 2.25 9.12 0.70
CA VAL A 161 1.73 8.15 1.67
C VAL A 161 2.42 8.33 3.01
N VAL A 162 1.62 8.42 4.06
CA VAL A 162 2.10 8.54 5.45
C VAL A 162 2.63 7.21 5.94
N MET A 163 3.80 7.24 6.56
CA MET A 163 4.40 6.09 7.24
C MET A 163 4.68 6.46 8.70
N ASP A 164 4.62 5.49 9.57
CA ASP A 164 5.02 5.66 10.96
C ASP A 164 6.53 5.89 11.08
N TYR A 165 6.92 6.68 12.07
CA TYR A 165 8.33 7.04 12.28
C TYR A 165 9.15 5.87 12.78
N MET A 166 10.29 5.64 12.12
CA MET A 166 11.36 4.76 12.56
C MET A 166 12.71 5.45 12.27
N PRO A 167 13.63 5.55 13.22
CA PRO A 167 14.92 6.22 12.98
C PRO A 167 15.68 5.62 11.80
N MET A 168 16.01 6.45 10.81
CA MET A 168 16.77 6.06 9.61
C MET A 168 17.91 7.04 9.35
N PRO A 169 18.97 7.04 10.18
CA PRO A 169 20.00 8.07 10.14
C PRO A 169 20.85 8.04 8.86
N HIS A 170 20.80 6.96 8.09
CA HIS A 170 21.57 6.78 6.85
C HIS A 170 20.81 7.26 5.59
N LEU A 171 19.55 7.70 5.76
CA LEU A 171 18.79 8.26 4.65
C LEU A 171 18.75 9.79 4.72
N PRO A 172 18.88 10.48 3.58
CA PRO A 172 18.79 11.94 3.52
C PRO A 172 17.32 12.39 3.58
N ILE A 173 16.71 12.27 4.76
CA ILE A 173 15.32 12.63 5.00
C ILE A 173 15.26 14.05 5.55
N VAL A 174 14.55 14.95 4.86
CA VAL A 174 14.44 16.35 5.21
C VAL A 174 13.13 16.63 5.96
N GLU A 175 13.15 17.53 6.95
CA GLU A 175 11.92 17.94 7.62
C GLU A 175 11.10 18.89 6.75
N ALA A 176 9.84 18.57 6.49
CA ALA A 176 8.87 19.47 5.86
C ALA A 176 8.16 20.29 6.95
N LYS A 177 8.45 21.61 6.99
CA LYS A 177 7.85 22.58 7.94
C LYS A 177 6.72 23.35 7.27
N GLY A 178 5.76 23.79 8.07
CA GLY A 178 4.68 24.66 7.57
C GLY A 178 3.54 23.94 6.87
N VAL A 179 3.58 22.61 6.79
CA VAL A 179 2.47 21.80 6.29
C VAL A 179 1.27 21.93 7.21
N SER A 180 0.08 22.11 6.64
CA SER A 180 -1.16 22.19 7.40
C SER A 180 -1.48 20.85 8.07
N GLN A 181 -1.69 20.87 9.38
CA GLN A 181 -1.96 19.70 10.21
C GLN A 181 -3.40 19.65 10.72
N SER A 182 -4.32 20.33 10.06
CA SER A 182 -5.74 20.34 10.46
C SER A 182 -6.35 18.92 10.48
N ILE A 183 -5.93 18.07 9.56
CA ILE A 183 -6.27 16.64 9.52
C ILE A 183 -5.01 15.90 9.06
N VAL A 184 -4.41 15.12 9.95
CA VAL A 184 -3.27 14.26 9.64
C VAL A 184 -3.79 12.86 9.35
N PRO A 185 -3.55 12.30 8.15
CA PRO A 185 -3.98 10.96 7.82
C PRO A 185 -3.26 9.89 8.66
N LEU A 186 -3.90 8.74 8.79
CA LEU A 186 -3.29 7.58 9.44
C LEU A 186 -2.17 7.00 8.56
N PRO A 187 -1.20 6.30 9.15
CA PRO A 187 -0.21 5.54 8.40
C PRO A 187 -0.85 4.63 7.35
N GLY A 188 -0.29 4.62 6.14
CA GLY A 188 -0.83 3.94 4.97
C GLY A 188 -1.76 4.78 4.10
N GLN A 189 -2.23 5.93 4.60
CA GLN A 189 -3.10 6.83 3.86
C GLN A 189 -2.32 7.95 3.17
N LYS A 190 -2.88 8.49 2.09
CA LYS A 190 -2.28 9.60 1.35
C LYS A 190 -2.55 10.93 2.07
N PHE A 191 -1.50 11.73 2.25
CA PHE A 191 -1.57 13.09 2.77
C PHE A 191 -1.58 14.09 1.61
N ASP A 192 -2.71 14.23 0.96
CA ASP A 192 -2.87 15.05 -0.24
C ASP A 192 -2.98 16.54 0.09
N ARG A 193 -1.81 17.18 0.24
CA ARG A 193 -1.65 18.62 0.48
C ARG A 193 -0.66 19.19 -0.53
N GLY A 194 -1.04 20.31 -1.16
CA GLY A 194 -0.21 20.94 -2.17
C GLY A 194 1.14 21.41 -1.64
N GLU A 195 1.16 21.98 -0.42
CA GLU A 195 2.39 22.41 0.26
C GLU A 195 3.31 21.21 0.56
N LEU A 196 2.76 20.06 0.94
CA LEU A 196 3.54 18.84 1.15
C LEU A 196 4.08 18.29 -0.15
N ALA A 197 3.27 18.28 -1.20
CA ALA A 197 3.70 17.85 -2.53
C ALA A 197 4.86 18.70 -3.05
N ALA A 198 4.82 20.03 -2.82
CA ALA A 198 5.92 20.92 -3.18
C ALA A 198 7.21 20.59 -2.41
N ALA A 199 7.12 20.33 -1.09
CA ALA A 199 8.27 19.95 -0.28
C ALA A 199 8.86 18.60 -0.74
N VAL A 200 8.03 17.59 -1.00
CA VAL A 200 8.45 16.27 -1.48
C VAL A 200 9.10 16.39 -2.86
N THR A 201 8.50 17.15 -3.79
CA THR A 201 9.06 17.38 -5.12
C THR A 201 10.44 17.99 -5.05
N LEU A 202 10.61 19.05 -4.23
CA LEU A 202 11.90 19.70 -4.08
C LEU A 202 12.94 18.79 -3.43
N ALA A 203 12.57 18.03 -2.40
CA ALA A 203 13.48 17.06 -1.78
C ALA A 203 13.96 15.98 -2.77
N LEU A 204 13.05 15.47 -3.61
CA LEU A 204 13.38 14.49 -4.65
C LEU A 204 14.31 15.08 -5.72
N LEU A 205 14.10 16.33 -6.11
CA LEU A 205 14.94 17.02 -7.07
C LEU A 205 16.36 17.23 -6.52
N LEU A 206 16.47 17.72 -5.30
CA LEU A 206 17.76 17.90 -4.62
C LEU A 206 18.49 16.57 -4.47
N ASN A 207 17.80 15.51 -4.07
CA ASN A 207 18.37 14.17 -3.96
C ASN A 207 18.88 13.62 -5.31
N ARG A 208 18.17 13.93 -6.39
CA ARG A 208 18.56 13.51 -7.76
C ARG A 208 19.83 14.23 -8.23
N VAL A 209 20.00 15.49 -7.84
CA VAL A 209 21.23 16.26 -8.18
C VAL A 209 22.42 15.72 -7.40
N ASP A 210 22.31 15.65 -6.08
CA ASP A 210 23.38 15.13 -5.20
C ASP A 210 22.80 14.81 -3.81
N ALA A 211 22.82 13.52 -3.44
CA ALA A 211 22.34 13.07 -2.14
C ALA A 211 23.12 13.69 -0.97
N ALA A 212 24.43 13.86 -1.10
CA ALA A 212 25.27 14.47 -0.07
C ALA A 212 24.95 15.97 0.10
N MET A 213 24.57 16.65 -0.96
CA MET A 213 24.05 18.02 -0.88
C MET A 213 22.72 18.07 -0.13
N LEU A 214 21.80 17.14 -0.40
CA LEU A 214 20.53 17.07 0.32
C LEU A 214 20.74 16.80 1.81
N GLU A 215 21.72 15.98 2.19
CA GLU A 215 22.08 15.74 3.60
C GLU A 215 22.47 17.01 4.35
N GLN A 216 22.93 18.05 3.67
CA GLN A 216 23.22 19.34 4.31
C GLN A 216 21.96 20.17 4.60
N ILE A 217 20.79 19.78 4.08
CA ILE A 217 19.53 20.48 4.28
C ILE A 217 18.78 19.82 5.42
N THR A 218 18.42 20.60 6.44
CA THR A 218 17.69 20.12 7.61
C THR A 218 16.18 20.21 7.43
N SER A 219 15.72 21.30 6.76
CA SER A 219 14.28 21.49 6.58
C SER A 219 13.94 22.25 5.30
N ILE A 220 12.75 21.96 4.79
CA ILE A 220 12.06 22.66 3.71
C ILE A 220 10.82 23.30 4.34
N ASP A 221 10.79 24.63 4.42
CA ASP A 221 9.66 25.37 4.97
C ASP A 221 8.74 25.82 3.84
N VAL A 222 7.51 25.32 3.87
CA VAL A 222 6.42 25.63 2.95
C VAL A 222 5.30 26.44 3.61
N SER A 223 5.58 27.07 4.73
CA SER A 223 4.57 27.79 5.50
C SER A 223 3.95 28.98 4.76
N ASN A 224 4.64 29.52 3.75
CA ASN A 224 4.14 30.56 2.86
C ASN A 224 3.77 30.02 1.46
N PHE A 225 3.39 28.74 1.37
CA PHE A 225 3.00 28.10 0.11
C PHE A 225 2.01 28.97 -0.67
N LYS A 226 2.29 29.24 -1.95
CA LYS A 226 1.52 30.13 -2.86
C LYS A 226 1.34 31.56 -2.35
N GLY A 227 2.22 32.03 -1.48
CA GLY A 227 2.13 33.38 -0.93
C GLY A 227 0.98 33.57 0.07
N PHE A 228 0.46 32.48 0.65
CA PHE A 228 -0.73 32.53 1.53
C PHE A 228 -0.56 33.44 2.74
N LYS A 229 0.63 33.48 3.35
CA LYS A 229 0.91 34.37 4.49
C LYS A 229 1.42 35.73 4.08
N ASP A 230 2.32 35.75 3.08
CA ASP A 230 2.94 36.95 2.54
C ASP A 230 3.08 36.79 1.03
N ALA A 231 2.28 37.58 0.29
CA ALA A 231 2.24 37.54 -1.18
C ALA A 231 3.57 37.94 -1.85
N HIS A 232 4.44 38.68 -1.14
CA HIS A 232 5.75 39.12 -1.65
C HIS A 232 6.92 38.29 -1.09
N GLY A 233 6.65 37.48 -0.07
CA GLY A 233 7.62 36.59 0.54
C GLY A 233 7.91 35.34 -0.31
N PRO A 234 9.01 34.64 -0.02
CA PRO A 234 9.29 33.38 -0.70
C PRO A 234 8.26 32.32 -0.29
N HIS A 235 7.81 31.52 -1.26
CA HIS A 235 6.86 30.45 -1.00
C HIS A 235 7.52 29.26 -0.32
N ILE A 236 8.77 28.97 -0.68
CA ILE A 236 9.58 27.87 -0.17
C ILE A 236 10.93 28.41 0.29
N THR A 237 11.34 28.03 1.49
CA THR A 237 12.64 28.34 2.07
C THR A 237 13.29 27.06 2.59
N LEU A 238 14.58 26.88 2.39
CA LEU A 238 15.35 25.76 2.91
C LEU A 238 16.23 26.25 4.09
N ARG A 239 16.50 25.35 5.02
CA ARG A 239 17.49 25.59 6.06
C ARG A 239 18.55 24.50 6.04
N SER A 240 19.81 24.91 6.10
CA SER A 240 20.93 23.97 6.11
C SER A 240 21.34 23.58 7.54
N LYS A 241 22.22 22.59 7.64
CA LYS A 241 22.88 22.20 8.91
C LYS A 241 23.71 23.33 9.51
N ASP A 242 24.28 24.19 8.67
CA ASP A 242 25.08 25.36 9.05
C ASP A 242 24.21 26.58 9.39
N ASP A 243 22.93 26.37 9.57
CA ASP A 243 21.93 27.42 9.88
C ASP A 243 21.82 28.51 8.79
N VAL A 244 22.13 28.17 7.53
CA VAL A 244 21.94 29.06 6.39
C VAL A 244 20.49 29.00 5.93
N GLU A 245 19.91 30.18 5.74
CA GLU A 245 18.61 30.34 5.11
C GLU A 245 18.78 30.42 3.59
N ILE A 246 18.17 29.47 2.87
CA ILE A 246 18.23 29.37 1.43
C ILE A 246 16.83 29.64 0.87
N ILE A 247 16.66 30.79 0.24
CA ILE A 247 15.40 31.17 -0.38
C ILE A 247 15.32 30.52 -1.75
N TRP A 248 14.43 29.52 -1.86
CA TRP A 248 14.09 28.90 -3.12
C TRP A 248 13.13 29.79 -3.93
N GLY A 249 12.10 30.31 -3.30
CA GLY A 249 11.07 31.15 -3.94
C GLY A 249 9.81 30.39 -4.30
N ALA A 250 9.33 30.50 -5.53
CA ALA A 250 8.12 29.86 -6.01
C ALA A 250 8.24 28.33 -6.08
N GLU A 251 7.09 27.66 -6.16
CA GLU A 251 6.98 26.22 -6.36
C GLU A 251 7.64 25.81 -7.68
N PHE A 252 8.04 24.53 -7.76
CA PHE A 252 8.65 23.98 -8.96
C PHE A 252 7.74 24.15 -10.18
N GLY A 253 8.28 24.73 -11.26
CA GLY A 253 7.55 25.04 -12.50
C GLY A 253 6.81 26.36 -12.50
N GLU A 254 6.66 27.06 -11.36
CA GLU A 254 5.90 28.31 -11.24
C GLU A 254 6.80 29.57 -11.30
N TYR A 255 8.10 29.43 -11.46
CA TYR A 255 9.09 30.51 -11.45
C TYR A 255 8.77 31.67 -12.39
N ALA A 256 8.29 31.38 -13.59
CA ALA A 256 7.99 32.41 -14.60
C ALA A 256 6.88 33.37 -14.17
N LYS A 257 5.90 32.88 -13.41
CA LYS A 257 4.78 33.67 -12.88
C LYS A 257 5.24 34.73 -11.87
N TYR A 258 6.34 34.44 -11.18
CA TYR A 258 6.90 35.32 -10.16
C TYR A 258 8.18 36.02 -10.62
N LEU A 259 8.52 35.92 -11.91
CA LEU A 259 9.72 36.54 -12.51
C LEU A 259 11.01 36.11 -11.81
N GLU A 260 11.06 34.86 -11.36
CA GLU A 260 12.23 34.28 -10.69
C GLU A 260 13.14 33.54 -11.67
N ALA A 261 14.35 33.20 -11.21
CA ALA A 261 15.24 32.29 -11.92
C ALA A 261 14.54 30.94 -12.17
N SER A 262 14.88 30.28 -13.27
CA SER A 262 14.32 28.93 -13.55
C SER A 262 14.76 27.93 -12.47
N ASP A 263 14.02 26.84 -12.33
CA ASP A 263 14.34 25.81 -11.34
C ASP A 263 15.71 25.19 -11.60
N GLU A 264 16.09 25.05 -12.88
CA GLU A 264 17.39 24.57 -13.30
C GLU A 264 18.52 25.56 -12.90
N GLU A 265 18.28 26.86 -13.07
CA GLU A 265 19.23 27.89 -12.63
C GLU A 265 19.39 27.91 -11.11
N LYS A 266 18.27 27.79 -10.37
CA LYS A 266 18.31 27.70 -8.91
C LYS A 266 19.10 26.48 -8.44
N LEU A 267 18.84 25.31 -9.02
CA LEU A 267 19.58 24.08 -8.72
C LEU A 267 21.07 24.22 -9.08
N ALA A 268 21.38 24.76 -10.25
CA ALA A 268 22.76 24.96 -10.69
C ALA A 268 23.53 25.90 -9.75
N LYS A 269 22.93 27.02 -9.33
CA LYS A 269 23.52 27.96 -8.37
C LYS A 269 23.78 27.30 -7.02
N LEU A 270 22.77 26.58 -6.50
CA LEU A 270 22.86 25.89 -5.22
C LEU A 270 23.95 24.80 -5.24
N TYR A 271 23.98 24.00 -6.30
CA TYR A 271 24.97 22.94 -6.48
C TYR A 271 26.39 23.48 -6.66
N THR A 272 26.56 24.54 -7.47
CA THR A 272 27.86 25.19 -7.68
C THR A 272 28.41 25.71 -6.36
N HIS A 273 27.58 26.41 -5.57
CA HIS A 273 27.96 26.88 -4.24
C HIS A 273 28.38 25.73 -3.32
N TYR A 274 27.58 24.65 -3.28
CA TYR A 274 27.91 23.46 -2.48
C TYR A 274 29.23 22.83 -2.91
N LYS A 275 29.49 22.69 -4.22
CA LYS A 275 30.73 22.11 -4.74
C LYS A 275 31.96 22.98 -4.46
N GLU A 276 31.80 24.29 -4.49
CA GLU A 276 32.89 25.24 -4.23
C GLU A 276 33.32 25.25 -2.75
N PHE A 277 32.34 25.22 -1.84
CA PHE A 277 32.60 25.39 -0.41
C PHE A 277 32.43 24.12 0.44
N GLY A 278 31.88 23.03 -0.11
CA GLY A 278 31.61 21.79 0.62
C GLY A 278 30.45 21.89 1.62
N SER A 279 29.94 23.11 1.87
CA SER A 279 28.83 23.41 2.76
C SER A 279 28.09 24.70 2.31
N PHE A 280 26.88 24.92 2.80
CA PHE A 280 26.15 26.15 2.44
C PHE A 280 26.64 27.37 3.23
N GLY A 281 27.21 27.16 4.42
CA GLY A 281 27.70 28.24 5.30
C GLY A 281 29.08 28.79 4.91
N ALA A 282 29.81 28.13 3.98
CA ALA A 282 31.14 28.53 3.56
C ALA A 282 32.09 28.90 4.73
N GLY A 283 32.16 28.03 5.75
CA GLY A 283 32.94 28.29 6.97
C GLY A 283 32.37 29.37 7.88
N GLY A 284 31.04 29.67 7.79
CA GLY A 284 30.34 30.67 8.59
C GLY A 284 30.25 32.05 7.97
N SER A 285 30.81 32.24 6.76
CA SER A 285 30.78 33.50 6.03
C SER A 285 29.44 33.79 5.35
N VAL A 286 28.64 32.75 5.12
CA VAL A 286 27.32 32.84 4.47
C VAL A 286 26.24 32.45 5.44
N LYS A 287 25.22 33.32 5.64
CA LYS A 287 24.02 33.03 6.44
C LYS A 287 22.74 33.02 5.61
N TYR A 288 22.84 33.50 4.39
CA TYR A 288 21.69 33.72 3.54
C TYR A 288 22.05 33.50 2.08
N LEU A 289 21.26 32.71 1.37
CA LEU A 289 21.37 32.48 -0.07
C LEU A 289 20.02 32.76 -0.73
N ASN A 290 19.97 33.71 -1.67
CA ASN A 290 18.78 33.99 -2.47
C ASN A 290 18.94 33.40 -3.87
N LEU A 291 18.10 32.42 -4.22
CA LEU A 291 18.14 31.77 -5.52
C LEU A 291 17.13 32.35 -6.52
N ARG A 292 16.22 33.23 -6.06
CA ARG A 292 15.12 33.74 -6.90
C ARG A 292 15.60 34.61 -8.06
N ASN A 293 16.57 35.49 -7.79
CA ASN A 293 16.98 36.44 -8.82
C ASN A 293 17.97 35.80 -9.80
N PRO A 294 17.68 35.75 -11.13
CA PRO A 294 18.61 35.22 -12.12
C PRO A 294 19.97 35.94 -12.17
N GLN A 295 19.99 37.21 -11.78
CA GLN A 295 21.20 38.04 -11.82
C GLN A 295 22.00 38.04 -10.52
N ASP A 296 21.46 37.44 -9.43
CA ASP A 296 22.15 37.38 -8.17
C ASP A 296 23.34 36.43 -8.23
N LYS A 297 24.47 36.90 -7.75
CA LYS A 297 25.63 36.05 -7.54
C LYS A 297 25.49 35.34 -6.19
N VAL A 298 25.80 34.05 -6.20
CA VAL A 298 25.89 33.23 -5.00
C VAL A 298 27.38 32.90 -4.82
N PRO A 299 27.98 32.97 -3.63
CA PRO A 299 27.40 33.30 -2.30
C PRO A 299 27.17 34.80 -2.06
N GLN A 300 26.24 35.09 -1.16
CA GLN A 300 25.95 36.45 -0.71
C GLN A 300 26.52 36.68 0.68
N PRO A 301 27.27 37.80 0.94
CA PRO A 301 27.70 38.15 2.28
C PRO A 301 26.51 38.57 3.16
N ILE A 302 26.55 38.11 4.38
CA ILE A 302 25.44 38.07 5.33
C ILE A 302 24.77 39.39 5.63
N ASP A 303 25.56 40.43 5.86
CA ASP A 303 25.10 41.61 6.62
C ASP A 303 24.61 42.75 5.75
N LYS A 304 24.87 42.72 4.45
CA LYS A 304 24.47 43.82 3.55
C LYS A 304 23.00 43.82 3.14
N TYR A 305 22.27 42.73 3.34
CA TYR A 305 20.96 42.53 2.72
C TYR A 305 19.84 42.16 3.70
N ARG A 306 20.15 42.00 5.00
CA ARG A 306 19.14 41.96 6.06
C ARG A 306 18.86 43.39 6.55
N ARG A 307 17.90 44.03 5.98
CA ARG A 307 17.20 45.16 6.54
C ARG A 307 15.80 44.79 6.90
#